data_9cc20d6e78122fce5eed159781b7c4a6
#
_entry.id   9cc20d6e78122fce5eed159781b7c4a6
#
_cell.length_a   1.000
_cell.length_b   1.000
_cell.length_c   1.000
_cell.angle_alpha   90.00
_cell.angle_beta   90.00
_cell.angle_gamma   90.00
#
_symmetry.space_group_name_H-M   'P 1'
#
loop_
_entity.id
_entity.type
_entity.pdbx_description
1 polymer ?
#
loop_
_entity_poly.entity_id
_entity_poly.type
_entity_poly.pdbx_seq_one_letter_code
_entity_poly.pdbx_strand_id
1 'polypeptide(L)'
;MRYLIRFFPEITIKTRPVRHRLIQALRRNLRIMLMRLDSEISVTGDWDILEVQTPDDNKILDQLVLDILLQTPGISLVMPVRKLPFVDLDQAAAEVLHTCAEQIKGRTFAVRCKRQGEHPFTSIQVERHVGALLMQKSGAAGVNLDNPDVTVR
;
A
#
# COMPACT_ATOMS: atom_id res chain seq x y z
N MET A 1 -2.17 -5.88 -10.50
CA MET A 1 -1.95 -4.89 -9.40
C MET A 1 -2.20 -5.53 -8.04
N ARG A 2 -1.67 -4.93 -6.95
CA ARG A 2 -1.87 -5.42 -5.59
C ARG A 2 -2.27 -4.26 -4.68
N TYR A 3 -3.27 -4.47 -3.81
CA TYR A 3 -3.77 -3.47 -2.88
C TYR A 3 -3.69 -3.98 -1.45
N LEU A 4 -3.11 -3.19 -0.56
CA LEU A 4 -3.18 -3.42 0.88
C LEU A 4 -4.30 -2.56 1.47
N ILE A 5 -5.16 -3.18 2.28
CA ILE A 5 -6.37 -2.59 2.82
C ILE A 5 -6.25 -2.52 4.33
N ARG A 6 -6.45 -1.33 4.90
CA ARG A 6 -6.60 -1.14 6.35
C ARG A 6 -8.04 -0.93 6.73
N PHE A 7 -8.39 -1.38 7.92
CA PHE A 7 -9.74 -1.28 8.47
C PHE A 7 -9.95 0.04 9.20
N PHE A 8 -11.21 0.47 9.29
CA PHE A 8 -11.59 1.56 10.17
C PHE A 8 -11.31 1.23 11.64
N PRO A 9 -11.01 2.25 12.49
CA PRO A 9 -10.80 2.06 13.92
C PRO A 9 -11.95 1.32 14.60
N GLU A 10 -13.19 1.53 14.18
CA GLU A 10 -14.39 0.87 14.71
C GLU A 10 -14.34 -0.66 14.63
N ILE A 11 -13.58 -1.20 13.67
CA ILE A 11 -13.33 -2.64 13.58
C ILE A 11 -12.15 -3.03 14.48
N THR A 12 -11.09 -2.23 14.48
CA THR A 12 -9.83 -2.59 15.13
C THR A 12 -9.87 -2.47 16.66
N ILE A 13 -10.73 -1.61 17.22
CA ILE A 13 -10.92 -1.44 18.66
C ILE A 13 -11.84 -2.50 19.30
N LYS A 14 -12.52 -3.33 18.52
CA LYS A 14 -13.40 -4.38 19.04
C LYS A 14 -12.60 -5.51 19.70
N THR A 15 -13.28 -6.26 20.58
CA THR A 15 -12.70 -7.47 21.16
C THR A 15 -12.29 -8.47 20.08
N ARG A 16 -11.30 -9.31 20.38
CA ARG A 16 -10.74 -10.28 19.41
C ARG A 16 -11.80 -11.08 18.65
N PRO A 17 -12.81 -11.69 19.28
CA PRO A 17 -13.81 -12.47 18.56
C PRO A 17 -14.67 -11.62 17.62
N VAL A 18 -15.08 -10.43 18.07
CA VAL A 18 -15.91 -9.52 17.28
C VAL A 18 -15.12 -8.98 16.08
N ARG A 19 -13.89 -8.52 16.32
CA ARG A 19 -12.99 -8.07 15.27
C ARG A 19 -12.77 -9.14 14.21
N HIS A 20 -12.45 -10.38 14.63
CA HIS A 20 -12.27 -11.49 13.71
C HIS A 20 -13.51 -11.73 12.85
N ARG A 21 -14.71 -11.76 13.45
CA ARG A 21 -15.97 -11.93 12.72
C ARG A 21 -16.21 -10.83 11.70
N LEU A 22 -15.95 -9.55 12.06
CA LEU A 22 -16.12 -8.42 11.14
C LEU A 22 -15.15 -8.49 9.96
N ILE A 23 -13.88 -8.80 10.24
CA ILE A 23 -12.86 -8.94 9.17
C ILE A 23 -13.18 -10.11 8.24
N GLN A 24 -13.61 -11.25 8.78
CA GLN A 24 -14.00 -12.39 7.96
C GLN A 24 -15.24 -12.10 7.10
N ALA A 25 -16.22 -11.36 7.64
CA ALA A 25 -17.38 -10.92 6.87
C ALA A 25 -16.99 -9.97 5.73
N LEU A 26 -16.14 -8.98 6.04
CA LEU A 26 -15.63 -8.04 5.03
C LEU A 26 -14.85 -8.78 3.94
N ARG A 27 -13.91 -9.66 4.31
CA ARG A 27 -13.14 -10.47 3.36
C ARG A 27 -14.03 -11.31 2.45
N ARG A 28 -15.04 -11.98 3.02
CA ARG A 28 -16.00 -12.79 2.26
C ARG A 28 -16.80 -11.93 1.28
N ASN A 29 -17.29 -10.78 1.72
CA ASN A 29 -18.07 -9.88 0.89
C ASN A 29 -17.23 -9.31 -0.26
N LEU A 30 -16.02 -8.85 0.02
CA LEU A 30 -15.08 -8.40 -1.00
C LEU A 30 -14.81 -9.51 -2.02
N ARG A 31 -14.53 -10.72 -1.55
CA ARG A 31 -14.30 -11.86 -2.44
C ARG A 31 -15.48 -12.11 -3.37
N ILE A 32 -16.70 -12.12 -2.85
CA ILE A 32 -17.91 -12.32 -3.67
C ILE A 32 -18.08 -11.20 -4.69
N MET A 33 -17.87 -9.95 -4.31
CA MET A 33 -18.02 -8.81 -5.23
C MET A 33 -16.95 -8.81 -6.31
N LEU A 34 -15.69 -9.01 -5.93
CA LEU A 34 -14.55 -8.92 -6.84
C LEU A 34 -14.47 -10.12 -7.80
N MET A 35 -14.82 -11.32 -7.35
CA MET A 35 -14.89 -12.51 -8.22
C MET A 35 -15.95 -12.41 -9.32
N ARG A 36 -16.91 -11.48 -9.20
CA ARG A 36 -17.86 -11.20 -10.28
C ARG A 36 -17.24 -10.38 -11.43
N LEU A 37 -16.18 -9.64 -11.12
CA LEU A 37 -15.41 -8.90 -12.14
C LEU A 37 -14.42 -9.82 -12.84
N ASP A 38 -13.69 -10.61 -12.06
CA ASP A 38 -12.72 -11.56 -12.58
C ASP A 38 -12.45 -12.66 -11.53
N SER A 39 -12.50 -13.91 -11.96
CA SER A 39 -12.32 -15.09 -11.09
C SER A 39 -10.90 -15.27 -10.57
N GLU A 40 -9.92 -14.63 -11.22
CA GLU A 40 -8.51 -14.68 -10.81
C GLU A 40 -8.16 -13.67 -9.70
N ILE A 41 -9.09 -12.74 -9.37
CA ILE A 41 -8.88 -11.83 -8.27
C ILE A 41 -8.84 -12.60 -6.95
N SER A 42 -7.76 -12.43 -6.21
CA SER A 42 -7.60 -13.03 -4.90
C SER A 42 -7.78 -12.02 -3.77
N VAL A 43 -8.44 -12.43 -2.68
CA VAL A 43 -8.59 -11.66 -1.45
C VAL A 43 -8.03 -12.49 -0.31
N THR A 44 -6.89 -12.07 0.21
CA THR A 44 -6.15 -12.77 1.27
C THR A 44 -5.92 -11.86 2.47
N GLY A 45 -5.23 -12.37 3.47
CA GLY A 45 -4.94 -11.62 4.69
C GLY A 45 -6.00 -11.83 5.77
N ASP A 46 -5.68 -11.26 6.92
CA ASP A 46 -6.42 -11.49 8.15
C ASP A 46 -6.10 -10.33 9.13
N TRP A 47 -6.46 -10.38 10.31
CA TRP A 47 -6.23 -9.57 11.50
C TRP A 47 -5.98 -8.04 11.32
N ASP A 48 -4.95 -7.61 10.59
CA ASP A 48 -4.56 -6.18 10.48
C ASP A 48 -4.72 -5.61 9.08
N ILE A 49 -4.53 -6.43 8.06
CA ILE A 49 -4.49 -6.01 6.66
C ILE A 49 -5.13 -7.09 5.80
N LEU A 50 -6.01 -6.69 4.89
CA LEU A 50 -6.35 -7.53 3.74
C LEU A 50 -5.50 -7.13 2.54
N GLU A 51 -5.24 -8.11 1.71
CA GLU A 51 -4.56 -7.95 0.44
C GLU A 51 -5.50 -8.40 -0.68
N VAL A 52 -5.70 -7.52 -1.66
CA VAL A 52 -6.38 -7.84 -2.90
C VAL A 52 -5.36 -7.82 -4.02
N GLN A 53 -5.32 -8.89 -4.80
CA GLN A 53 -4.46 -8.99 -5.98
C GLN A 53 -5.32 -9.23 -7.22
N THR A 54 -5.11 -8.38 -8.24
CA THR A 54 -5.70 -8.52 -9.58
C THR A 54 -4.72 -9.25 -10.50
N PRO A 55 -5.20 -9.90 -11.56
CA PRO A 55 -4.34 -10.37 -12.65
C PRO A 55 -3.48 -9.22 -13.21
N ASP A 56 -2.37 -9.57 -13.85
CA ASP A 56 -1.44 -8.58 -14.38
C ASP A 56 -1.98 -7.88 -15.63
N ASP A 57 -1.59 -6.61 -15.82
CA ASP A 57 -1.78 -5.76 -17.00
C ASP A 57 -3.22 -5.40 -17.44
N ASN A 58 -4.18 -5.40 -16.54
CA ASN A 58 -5.52 -4.90 -16.83
C ASN A 58 -5.86 -3.62 -16.07
N LYS A 59 -5.49 -2.46 -16.61
CA LYS A 59 -5.72 -1.14 -15.98
C LYS A 59 -7.19 -0.82 -15.74
N ILE A 60 -8.08 -1.30 -16.61
CA ILE A 60 -9.54 -1.07 -16.47
C ILE A 60 -10.04 -1.87 -15.27
N LEU A 61 -9.64 -3.12 -15.16
CA LEU A 61 -9.98 -3.97 -14.02
C LEU A 61 -9.41 -3.40 -12.71
N ASP A 62 -8.16 -2.93 -12.73
CA ASP A 62 -7.52 -2.30 -11.56
C ASP A 62 -8.31 -1.08 -11.08
N GLN A 63 -8.81 -0.23 -11.98
CA GLN A 63 -9.62 0.92 -11.64
C GLN A 63 -10.97 0.51 -11.03
N LEU A 64 -11.66 -0.46 -11.64
CA LEU A 64 -12.93 -0.97 -11.11
C LEU A 64 -12.77 -1.59 -9.72
N VAL A 65 -11.70 -2.35 -9.51
CA VAL A 65 -11.38 -2.92 -8.20
C VAL A 65 -11.11 -1.82 -7.18
N LEU A 66 -10.32 -0.81 -7.53
CA LEU A 66 -10.02 0.33 -6.66
C LEU A 66 -11.31 1.07 -6.26
N ASP A 67 -12.21 1.33 -7.21
CA ASP A 67 -13.48 2.02 -6.95
C ASP A 67 -14.37 1.23 -5.98
N ILE A 68 -14.45 -0.10 -6.14
CA ILE A 68 -15.17 -0.97 -5.21
C ILE A 68 -14.54 -0.92 -3.82
N LEU A 69 -13.23 -0.99 -3.73
CA LEU A 69 -12.52 -0.95 -2.44
C LEU A 69 -12.74 0.37 -1.71
N LEU A 70 -12.68 1.50 -2.42
CA LEU A 70 -12.89 2.83 -1.85
C LEU A 70 -14.32 3.06 -1.38
N GLN A 71 -15.31 2.38 -1.99
CA GLN A 71 -16.73 2.49 -1.63
C GLN A 71 -17.17 1.43 -0.62
N THR A 72 -16.30 0.50 -0.23
CA THR A 72 -16.65 -0.59 0.69
C THR A 72 -16.61 -0.12 2.15
N PRO A 73 -17.75 -0.17 2.89
CA PRO A 73 -17.76 0.15 4.31
C PRO A 73 -16.81 -0.74 5.11
N GLY A 74 -16.12 -0.14 6.09
CA GLY A 74 -15.14 -0.84 6.92
C GLY A 74 -13.69 -0.72 6.45
N ILE A 75 -13.46 -0.16 5.26
CA ILE A 75 -12.14 0.13 4.71
C ILE A 75 -11.79 1.59 4.98
N SER A 76 -10.68 1.83 5.70
CA SER A 76 -10.19 3.18 6.00
C SER A 76 -9.13 3.66 5.02
N LEU A 77 -8.37 2.73 4.45
CA LEU A 77 -7.27 3.06 3.55
C LEU A 77 -7.04 1.94 2.55
N VAL A 78 -6.91 2.29 1.30
CA VAL A 78 -6.49 1.41 0.20
C VAL A 78 -5.15 1.89 -0.30
N MET A 79 -4.14 1.03 -0.27
CA MET A 79 -2.78 1.33 -0.72
C MET A 79 -2.44 0.45 -1.92
N PRO A 80 -2.33 1.00 -3.13
CA PRO A 80 -1.74 0.27 -4.24
C PRO A 80 -0.25 0.02 -3.92
N VAL A 81 0.19 -1.23 -4.08
CA VAL A 81 1.56 -1.62 -3.78
C VAL A 81 2.15 -2.45 -4.91
N ARG A 82 3.45 -2.36 -5.09
CA ARG A 82 4.23 -3.24 -5.95
C ARG A 82 5.07 -4.17 -5.09
N LYS A 83 5.10 -5.45 -5.43
CA LYS A 83 6.01 -6.41 -4.83
C LYS A 83 7.21 -6.54 -5.75
N LEU A 84 8.37 -6.17 -5.23
CA LEU A 84 9.62 -6.22 -5.97
C LEU A 84 10.60 -7.15 -5.24
N PRO A 85 11.42 -7.91 -5.97
CA PRO A 85 12.53 -8.63 -5.33
C PRO A 85 13.49 -7.60 -4.75
N PHE A 86 13.90 -7.80 -3.50
CA PHE A 86 14.91 -6.96 -2.87
C PHE A 86 16.30 -7.56 -3.13
N VAL A 87 17.17 -6.78 -3.72
CA VAL A 87 18.58 -7.12 -3.91
C VAL A 87 19.45 -6.28 -2.98
N ASP A 88 19.35 -4.96 -3.09
CA ASP A 88 20.04 -4.00 -2.24
C ASP A 88 19.25 -2.69 -2.11
N LEU A 89 19.76 -1.77 -1.29
CA LEU A 89 19.11 -0.48 -1.05
C LEU A 89 19.13 0.44 -2.27
N ASP A 90 20.15 0.37 -3.10
CA ASP A 90 20.29 1.23 -4.27
C ASP A 90 19.28 0.85 -5.34
N GLN A 91 19.13 -0.46 -5.60
CA GLN A 91 18.10 -0.96 -6.51
C GLN A 91 16.70 -0.64 -5.98
N ALA A 92 16.44 -0.89 -4.70
CA ALA A 92 15.14 -0.56 -4.11
C ALA A 92 14.83 0.94 -4.23
N ALA A 93 15.79 1.82 -3.99
CA ALA A 93 15.62 3.26 -4.13
C ALA A 93 15.37 3.68 -5.59
N ALA A 94 16.05 3.05 -6.55
CA ALA A 94 15.84 3.30 -7.98
C ALA A 94 14.43 2.89 -8.44
N GLU A 95 13.93 1.75 -7.97
CA GLU A 95 12.56 1.28 -8.27
C GLU A 95 11.50 2.20 -7.66
N VAL A 96 11.72 2.68 -6.43
CA VAL A 96 10.83 3.66 -5.80
C VAL A 96 10.84 4.97 -6.59
N LEU A 97 12.00 5.46 -7.02
CA LEU A 97 12.11 6.64 -7.87
C LEU A 97 11.32 6.46 -9.17
N HIS A 98 11.53 5.35 -9.86
CA HIS A 98 10.80 5.06 -11.11
C HIS A 98 9.28 5.04 -10.92
N THR A 99 8.81 4.54 -9.78
CA THR A 99 7.37 4.39 -9.48
C THR A 99 6.72 5.69 -9.01
N CYS A 100 7.44 6.50 -8.21
CA CYS A 100 6.84 7.62 -7.48
C CYS A 100 7.25 9.00 -8.01
N ALA A 101 8.24 9.11 -8.92
CA ALA A 101 8.79 10.39 -9.34
C ALA A 101 7.72 11.39 -9.83
N GLU A 102 6.82 10.96 -10.71
CA GLU A 102 5.76 11.82 -11.23
C GLU A 102 4.73 12.25 -10.17
N GLN A 103 4.49 11.39 -9.18
CA GLN A 103 3.53 11.68 -8.11
C GLN A 103 4.04 12.73 -7.12
N ILE A 104 5.36 12.77 -6.91
CA ILE A 104 6.00 13.68 -5.94
C ILE A 104 6.60 14.93 -6.58
N LYS A 105 6.62 15.01 -7.90
CA LYS A 105 7.13 16.18 -8.63
C LYS A 105 6.39 17.45 -8.26
N GLY A 106 7.13 18.48 -7.81
CA GLY A 106 6.60 19.74 -7.35
C GLY A 106 5.82 19.70 -6.03
N ARG A 107 5.83 18.56 -5.31
CA ARG A 107 5.14 18.36 -4.03
C ARG A 107 6.13 18.06 -2.91
N THR A 108 5.66 18.26 -1.67
CA THR A 108 6.39 17.78 -0.50
C THR A 108 6.11 16.28 -0.27
N PHE A 109 7.12 15.56 0.22
CA PHE A 109 6.96 14.14 0.47
C PHE A 109 7.64 13.68 1.77
N ALA A 110 7.22 12.49 2.24
CA ALA A 110 7.93 11.74 3.27
C ALA A 110 8.06 10.28 2.84
N VAL A 111 9.17 9.65 3.20
CA VAL A 111 9.37 8.20 3.08
C VAL A 111 9.13 7.57 4.44
N ARG A 112 8.38 6.47 4.47
CA ARG A 112 8.07 5.70 5.68
C ARG A 112 8.34 4.23 5.43
N CYS A 113 9.34 3.68 6.10
CA CYS A 113 9.74 2.29 5.96
C CYS A 113 9.29 1.46 7.17
N LYS A 114 8.53 0.39 6.90
CA LYS A 114 8.22 -0.64 7.89
C LYS A 114 8.91 -1.94 7.49
N ARG A 115 9.91 -2.36 8.27
CA ARG A 115 10.63 -3.62 8.04
C ARG A 115 9.94 -4.78 8.76
N GLN A 116 10.13 -5.98 8.21
CA GLN A 116 9.81 -7.24 8.88
C GLN A 116 11.02 -8.16 8.77
N GLY A 117 11.31 -8.89 9.85
CA GLY A 117 12.49 -9.74 9.93
C GLY A 117 13.79 -9.00 10.25
N GLU A 118 14.93 -9.71 10.17
CA GLU A 118 16.26 -9.20 10.42
C GLU A 118 16.91 -8.72 9.13
N HIS A 119 17.51 -7.54 9.17
CA HIS A 119 18.18 -6.92 8.04
C HIS A 119 19.40 -6.15 8.52
N PRO A 120 20.47 -6.03 7.72
CA PRO A 120 21.70 -5.31 8.09
C PRO A 120 21.54 -3.80 8.14
N PHE A 121 20.34 -3.27 7.90
CA PHE A 121 20.02 -1.83 7.90
C PHE A 121 18.77 -1.54 8.74
N THR A 122 18.64 -0.32 9.24
CA THR A 122 17.48 0.17 9.99
C THR A 122 16.43 0.80 9.05
N SER A 123 15.16 0.91 9.51
CA SER A 123 14.13 1.62 8.74
C SER A 123 14.52 3.07 8.44
N ILE A 124 15.17 3.75 9.40
CA ILE A 124 15.63 5.14 9.23
C ILE A 124 16.72 5.24 8.15
N GLN A 125 17.61 4.25 8.06
CA GLN A 125 18.62 4.23 6.99
C GLN A 125 17.96 4.08 5.62
N VAL A 126 16.95 3.22 5.48
CA VAL A 126 16.18 3.08 4.24
C VAL A 126 15.47 4.39 3.89
N GLU A 127 14.75 5.00 4.87
CA GLU A 127 14.03 6.25 4.66
C GLU A 127 14.95 7.38 4.21
N ARG A 128 16.12 7.50 4.81
CA ARG A 128 17.13 8.51 4.44
C ARG A 128 17.71 8.24 3.06
N HIS A 129 18.06 7.00 2.76
CA HIS A 129 18.67 6.62 1.48
C HIS A 129 17.70 6.85 0.31
N VAL A 130 16.49 6.32 0.42
CA VAL A 130 15.42 6.51 -0.58
C VAL A 130 15.04 7.98 -0.69
N GLY A 131 14.85 8.66 0.45
CA GLY A 131 14.48 10.08 0.50
C GLY A 131 15.51 10.99 -0.17
N ALA A 132 16.81 10.72 0.03
CA ALA A 132 17.88 11.47 -0.63
C ALA A 132 17.85 11.31 -2.16
N LEU A 133 17.67 10.09 -2.66
CA LEU A 133 17.57 9.83 -4.09
C LEU A 133 16.34 10.48 -4.72
N LEU A 134 15.19 10.39 -4.06
CA LEU A 134 13.95 11.04 -4.49
C LEU A 134 14.10 12.56 -4.54
N MET A 135 14.65 13.16 -3.48
CA MET A 135 14.89 14.61 -3.44
C MET A 135 15.80 15.08 -4.58
N GLN A 136 16.79 14.29 -4.90
CA GLN A 136 17.79 14.63 -5.91
C GLN A 136 17.27 14.51 -7.36
N LYS A 137 16.40 13.53 -7.65
CA LYS A 137 16.09 13.11 -9.02
C LYS A 137 14.62 13.26 -9.43
N SER A 138 13.68 13.48 -8.50
CA SER A 138 12.25 13.52 -8.83
C SER A 138 11.71 14.91 -9.14
N GLY A 139 12.47 15.98 -8.82
CA GLY A 139 11.95 17.35 -8.89
C GLY A 139 10.91 17.67 -7.81
N ALA A 140 10.97 16.97 -6.67
CA ALA A 140 10.12 17.25 -5.52
C ALA A 140 10.38 18.65 -4.95
N ALA A 141 9.34 19.27 -4.34
CA ALA A 141 9.47 20.57 -3.70
C ALA A 141 10.27 20.49 -2.39
N GLY A 142 10.25 19.37 -1.69
CA GLY A 142 10.98 19.16 -0.45
C GLY A 142 10.52 17.95 0.35
N VAL A 143 11.23 17.68 1.43
CA VAL A 143 10.84 16.66 2.41
C VAL A 143 10.07 17.34 3.56
N ASN A 144 8.89 16.82 3.86
CA ASN A 144 8.08 17.26 5.00
C ASN A 144 7.65 16.03 5.81
N LEU A 145 8.20 15.89 7.01
CA LEU A 145 7.95 14.71 7.82
C LEU A 145 6.64 14.77 8.60
N ASP A 146 6.11 15.96 8.85
CA ASP A 146 4.92 16.14 9.68
C ASP A 146 3.63 16.12 8.85
N ASN A 147 3.61 16.86 7.77
CA ASN A 147 2.44 16.98 6.88
C ASN A 147 2.84 16.96 5.40
N PRO A 148 3.31 15.82 4.87
CA PRO A 148 3.69 15.70 3.47
C PRO A 148 2.46 15.65 2.56
N ASP A 149 2.57 16.22 1.35
CA ASP A 149 1.56 16.07 0.31
C ASP A 149 1.47 14.60 -0.17
N VAL A 150 2.60 13.90 -0.18
CA VAL A 150 2.69 12.50 -0.59
C VAL A 150 3.50 11.69 0.43
N THR A 151 2.97 10.55 0.85
CA THR A 151 3.71 9.59 1.68
C THR A 151 4.08 8.36 0.87
N VAL A 152 5.37 8.17 0.63
CA VAL A 152 5.95 6.95 0.02
C VAL A 152 6.14 5.90 1.12
N ARG A 153 5.59 4.69 0.93
CA ARG A 153 5.65 3.60 1.92
C ARG A 153 6.14 2.31 1.28
#